data_f531d4625d7819256e92ce0bd6824631
#
_entry.id   f531d4625d7819256e92ce0bd6824631
#
_cell.length_a   1.000
_cell.length_b   1.000
_cell.length_c   1.000
_cell.angle_alpha   90.00
_cell.angle_beta   90.00
_cell.angle_gamma   90.00
#
_symmetry.space_group_name_H-M   'P 1'
#
loop_
_entity.id
_entity.type
_entity.pdbx_description
1 polymer ?
#
loop_
_entity_poly.entity_id
_entity_poly.type
_entity_poly.pdbx_seq_one_letter_code
_entity_poly.pdbx_strand_id
1 'polypeptide(L)'
;MSQPRIRMFAGPNGSGKSTIIQYLLPHQIGTYLNADDLEKQLKQTQRLDLSHYHDRLDASKLIIFLTSKNKKHGDLISPLLSQNPVVQQKIIQFSSFDIDSYLAARIIDFIRFEFLTLKISFTFETVMSHESKVDFLKQAQQKGFKTYLYYVATV
;
A
#
# COMPACT_ATOMS: atom_id res chain seq x y z
N MET A 1 -0.12 -25.24 -4.57
CA MET A 1 0.08 -23.94 -3.92
C MET A 1 -1.26 -23.38 -3.48
N SER A 2 -1.30 -22.79 -2.29
CA SER A 2 -2.53 -22.18 -1.81
C SER A 2 -2.87 -20.92 -2.61
N GLN A 3 -4.15 -20.65 -2.76
CA GLN A 3 -4.63 -19.46 -3.43
C GLN A 3 -4.24 -18.21 -2.64
N PRO A 4 -3.67 -17.17 -3.28
CA PRO A 4 -3.35 -15.93 -2.57
C PRO A 4 -4.63 -15.21 -2.11
N ARG A 5 -4.55 -14.50 -1.01
CA ARG A 5 -5.69 -13.87 -0.37
C ARG A 5 -5.43 -12.41 -0.07
N ILE A 6 -6.46 -11.60 -0.27
CA ILE A 6 -6.46 -10.18 0.11
C ILE A 6 -7.59 -9.95 1.09
N ARG A 7 -7.27 -9.31 2.21
CA ARG A 7 -8.27 -8.81 3.15
C ARG A 7 -8.23 -7.30 3.18
N MET A 8 -9.37 -6.68 2.88
CA MET A 8 -9.52 -5.23 2.91
C MET A 8 -10.43 -4.84 4.07
N PHE A 9 -9.91 -4.02 4.97
CA PHE A 9 -10.68 -3.45 6.09
C PHE A 9 -11.05 -2.03 5.72
N ALA A 10 -12.33 -1.78 5.55
CA ALA A 10 -12.87 -0.50 5.11
C ALA A 10 -13.74 0.12 6.18
N GLY A 11 -13.77 1.42 6.24
CA GLY A 11 -14.60 2.16 7.18
C GLY A 11 -13.96 3.48 7.59
N PRO A 12 -14.72 4.38 8.21
CA PRO A 12 -14.20 5.68 8.61
C PRO A 12 -13.12 5.56 9.69
N ASN A 13 -12.29 6.59 9.81
CA ASN A 13 -11.30 6.68 10.87
C ASN A 13 -12.02 6.65 12.23
N GLY A 14 -11.45 5.89 13.18
CA GLY A 14 -12.04 5.72 14.49
C GLY A 14 -13.17 4.69 14.54
N SER A 15 -13.41 3.94 13.48
CA SER A 15 -14.45 2.90 13.44
C SER A 15 -14.04 1.58 14.11
N GLY A 16 -12.75 1.42 14.44
CA GLY A 16 -12.25 0.19 15.07
C GLY A 16 -11.65 -0.81 14.11
N LYS A 17 -11.27 -0.40 12.89
CA LYS A 17 -10.64 -1.29 11.90
C LYS A 17 -9.41 -1.99 12.47
N SER A 18 -8.50 -1.24 13.06
CA SER A 18 -7.26 -1.79 13.63
C SER A 18 -7.53 -2.75 14.79
N THR A 19 -8.56 -2.47 15.57
CA THR A 19 -8.97 -3.35 16.69
C THR A 19 -9.43 -4.70 16.17
N ILE A 20 -10.22 -4.73 15.08
CA ILE A 20 -10.72 -5.96 14.48
C ILE A 20 -9.58 -6.79 13.89
N ILE A 21 -8.62 -6.14 13.25
CA ILE A 21 -7.47 -6.82 12.65
C ILE A 21 -6.69 -7.61 13.70
N GLN A 22 -6.62 -7.13 14.94
CA GLN A 22 -5.93 -7.84 16.03
C GLN A 22 -6.50 -9.22 16.32
N TYR A 23 -7.75 -9.49 15.95
CA TYR A 23 -8.37 -10.79 16.14
C TYR A 23 -8.02 -11.80 15.04
N LEU A 24 -7.37 -11.36 13.96
CA LEU A 24 -6.91 -12.26 12.92
C LEU A 24 -5.62 -12.96 13.35
N LEU A 25 -5.48 -14.21 12.92
CA LEU A 25 -4.24 -14.95 13.13
C LEU A 25 -3.15 -14.42 12.21
N PRO A 26 -1.85 -14.49 12.59
CA PRO A 26 -0.75 -13.98 11.75
C PRO A 26 -0.77 -14.50 10.31
N HIS A 27 -1.10 -15.78 10.11
CA HIS A 27 -1.14 -16.36 8.75
C HIS A 27 -2.33 -15.83 7.94
N GLN A 28 -3.38 -15.32 8.58
CA GLN A 28 -4.51 -14.69 7.91
C GLN A 28 -4.17 -13.27 7.48
N ILE A 29 -3.41 -12.55 8.29
CA ILE A 29 -3.03 -11.17 8.01
C ILE A 29 -2.06 -11.11 6.84
N GLY A 30 -1.07 -12.01 6.78
CA GLY A 30 0.01 -11.94 5.82
C GLY A 30 0.81 -10.66 6.01
N THR A 31 1.16 -10.01 4.92
CA THR A 31 1.79 -8.68 4.97
C THR A 31 0.73 -7.62 5.22
N TYR A 32 0.92 -6.80 6.24
CA TYR A 32 -0.02 -5.74 6.60
C TYR A 32 0.40 -4.41 5.99
N LEU A 33 -0.51 -3.75 5.28
CA LEU A 33 -0.26 -2.48 4.61
C LEU A 33 -1.17 -1.40 5.19
N ASN A 34 -0.58 -0.34 5.75
CA ASN A 34 -1.32 0.80 6.29
C ASN A 34 -0.56 2.09 5.98
N ALA A 35 -1.17 2.96 5.17
CA ALA A 35 -0.54 4.19 4.74
C ALA A 35 -0.28 5.16 5.89
N ASP A 36 -1.17 5.21 6.89
CA ASP A 36 -0.98 6.11 8.04
C ASP A 36 0.22 5.67 8.89
N ASP A 37 0.38 4.38 9.11
CA ASP A 37 1.54 3.84 9.83
C ASP A 37 2.83 4.11 9.06
N LEU A 38 2.79 3.94 7.75
CA LEU A 38 3.94 4.22 6.91
C LEU A 38 4.32 5.70 6.94
N GLU A 39 3.34 6.60 6.89
CA GLU A 39 3.59 8.04 6.99
C GLU A 39 4.30 8.39 8.29
N LYS A 40 3.83 7.86 9.41
CA LYS A 40 4.45 8.09 10.73
C LYS A 40 5.90 7.60 10.75
N GLN A 41 6.12 6.41 10.23
CA GLN A 41 7.46 5.81 10.20
C GLN A 41 8.40 6.62 9.32
N LEU A 42 7.95 7.07 8.14
CA LEU A 42 8.75 7.88 7.25
C LEU A 42 9.09 9.25 7.85
N LYS A 43 8.16 9.87 8.57
CA LYS A 43 8.42 11.15 9.24
C LYS A 43 9.47 11.01 10.35
N GLN A 44 9.55 9.86 10.98
CA GLN A 44 10.52 9.60 12.04
C GLN A 44 11.91 9.25 11.49
N THR A 45 11.98 8.44 10.44
CA THR A 45 13.24 7.84 9.99
C THR A 45 13.70 8.33 8.62
N GLN A 46 12.77 8.87 7.79
CA GLN A 46 13.00 9.25 6.39
C GLN A 46 13.49 8.08 5.52
N ARG A 47 13.41 6.85 6.03
CA ARG A 47 13.90 5.65 5.37
C ARG A 47 12.80 4.64 5.18
N LEU A 48 12.76 4.05 3.98
CA LEU A 48 11.87 2.96 3.65
C LEU A 48 12.71 1.73 3.34
N ASP A 49 12.49 0.66 4.09
CA ASP A 49 13.10 -0.64 3.80
C ASP A 49 12.03 -1.56 3.21
N LEU A 50 12.09 -1.79 1.90
CA LEU A 50 11.12 -2.62 1.21
C LEU A 50 11.15 -4.08 1.66
N SER A 51 12.27 -4.55 2.21
CA SER A 51 12.36 -5.92 2.70
C SER A 51 11.45 -6.19 3.90
N HIS A 52 11.03 -5.14 4.63
CA HIS A 52 10.03 -5.28 5.69
C HIS A 52 8.67 -5.71 5.17
N TYR A 53 8.39 -5.45 3.89
CA TYR A 53 7.15 -5.89 3.26
C TYR A 53 7.33 -7.21 2.53
N HIS A 54 8.34 -7.31 1.68
CA HIS A 54 8.68 -8.55 0.99
C HIS A 54 10.03 -8.43 0.26
N ASP A 55 10.77 -9.53 0.21
CA ASP A 55 12.11 -9.55 -0.41
C ASP A 55 12.07 -9.36 -1.92
N ARG A 56 10.96 -9.66 -2.56
CA ARG A 56 10.81 -9.55 -4.02
C ARG A 56 10.46 -8.15 -4.51
N LEU A 57 10.26 -7.18 -3.62
CA LEU A 57 10.00 -5.80 -4.01
C LEU A 57 11.30 -5.13 -4.47
N ASP A 58 11.20 -4.32 -5.52
CA ASP A 58 12.33 -3.67 -6.17
C ASP A 58 12.27 -2.16 -5.95
N ALA A 59 13.30 -1.62 -5.31
CA ALA A 59 13.40 -0.19 -5.03
C ALA A 59 13.44 0.66 -6.30
N SER A 60 14.12 0.19 -7.34
CA SER A 60 14.21 0.92 -8.61
C SER A 60 12.84 1.06 -9.28
N LYS A 61 12.03 0.00 -9.22
CA LYS A 61 10.65 0.05 -9.74
C LYS A 61 9.80 1.05 -8.97
N LEU A 62 9.96 1.11 -7.65
CA LEU A 62 9.23 2.08 -6.84
C LEU A 62 9.60 3.50 -7.23
N ILE A 63 10.88 3.79 -7.40
CA ILE A 63 11.32 5.14 -7.80
C ILE A 63 10.74 5.52 -9.16
N ILE A 64 10.76 4.60 -10.12
CA ILE A 64 10.13 4.84 -11.43
C ILE A 64 8.64 5.14 -11.26
N PHE A 65 7.95 4.38 -10.43
CA PHE A 65 6.52 4.59 -10.16
C PHE A 65 6.24 5.97 -9.56
N LEU A 66 7.08 6.40 -8.60
CA LEU A 66 6.89 7.69 -7.92
C LEU A 66 7.28 8.90 -8.76
N THR A 67 8.21 8.73 -9.70
CA THR A 67 8.73 9.83 -10.53
C THR A 67 8.13 9.88 -11.92
N SER A 68 7.37 8.87 -12.32
CA SER A 68 6.72 8.84 -13.63
C SER A 68 5.60 9.87 -13.70
N LYS A 69 5.45 10.47 -14.86
CA LYS A 69 4.29 11.30 -15.17
C LYS A 69 3.14 10.36 -15.52
N ASN A 70 2.12 10.37 -14.68
CA ASN A 70 0.91 9.57 -14.91
C ASN A 70 -0.21 10.49 -15.41
N LYS A 71 -0.99 9.94 -16.34
CA LYS A 71 -2.21 10.60 -16.79
C LYS A 71 -3.37 9.90 -16.08
N LYS A 72 -4.02 10.57 -15.17
CA LYS A 72 -5.19 10.05 -14.47
C LYS A 72 -6.36 10.98 -14.74
N HIS A 73 -7.48 10.43 -15.22
CA HIS A 73 -8.67 11.23 -15.57
C HIS A 73 -8.39 12.40 -16.52
N GLY A 74 -7.44 12.22 -17.44
CA GLY A 74 -7.07 13.25 -18.39
C GLY A 74 -6.05 14.26 -17.92
N ASP A 75 -5.71 14.28 -16.64
CA ASP A 75 -4.74 15.23 -16.09
C ASP A 75 -3.36 14.61 -15.98
N LEU A 76 -2.33 15.47 -16.18
CA LEU A 76 -0.94 15.08 -15.97
C LEU A 76 -0.62 15.22 -14.48
N ILE A 77 -0.27 14.11 -13.84
CA ILE A 77 0.20 14.13 -12.48
C ILE A 77 1.71 14.37 -12.52
N SER A 78 2.17 15.45 -11.89
CA SER A 78 3.60 15.74 -11.77
C SER A 78 4.32 14.63 -11.01
N PRO A 79 5.62 14.44 -11.28
CA PRO A 79 6.40 13.52 -10.47
C PRO A 79 6.30 13.88 -8.99
N LEU A 80 6.19 12.86 -8.15
CA LEU A 80 5.92 13.06 -6.73
C LEU A 80 7.12 13.60 -5.97
N LEU A 81 8.33 13.27 -6.41
CA LEU A 81 9.55 13.60 -5.66
C LEU A 81 10.18 14.88 -6.18
N SER A 82 10.53 15.78 -5.27
CA SER A 82 11.22 17.03 -5.57
C SER A 82 12.71 16.84 -5.78
N GLN A 83 13.29 15.79 -5.17
CA GLN A 83 14.71 15.46 -5.25
C GLN A 83 14.87 13.96 -5.48
N ASN A 84 15.99 13.60 -6.11
CA ASN A 84 16.29 12.18 -6.28
C ASN A 84 16.59 11.55 -4.91
N PRO A 85 15.85 10.49 -4.53
CA PRO A 85 16.13 9.79 -3.29
C PRO A 85 17.43 9.00 -3.38
N VAL A 86 18.04 8.76 -2.22
CA VAL A 86 19.21 7.88 -2.15
C VAL A 86 18.72 6.45 -2.01
N VAL A 87 19.13 5.58 -2.96
CA VAL A 87 18.76 4.17 -2.97
C VAL A 87 19.98 3.33 -2.69
N GLN A 88 19.88 2.47 -1.69
CA GLN A 88 20.92 1.48 -1.38
C GLN A 88 20.26 0.12 -1.16
N GLN A 89 20.43 -0.77 -2.14
CA GLN A 89 19.75 -2.07 -2.16
C GLN A 89 18.23 -1.90 -2.09
N LYS A 90 17.58 -2.33 -1.01
CA LYS A 90 16.12 -2.20 -0.82
C LYS A 90 15.72 -1.05 0.09
N ILE A 91 16.71 -0.25 0.50
CA ILE A 91 16.48 0.89 1.39
C ILE A 91 16.47 2.17 0.56
N ILE A 92 15.44 2.98 0.74
CA ILE A 92 15.28 4.26 0.07
C ILE A 92 15.24 5.34 1.13
N GLN A 93 16.10 6.36 0.98
CA GLN A 93 16.07 7.54 1.85
C GLN A 93 15.41 8.68 1.10
N PHE A 94 14.31 9.19 1.66
CA PHE A 94 13.55 10.29 1.07
C PHE A 94 13.96 11.62 1.71
N SER A 95 13.77 12.70 0.96
CA SER A 95 13.83 14.04 1.53
C SER A 95 12.63 14.28 2.45
N SER A 96 12.86 14.93 3.60
CA SER A 96 11.78 15.29 4.52
C SER A 96 10.69 16.13 3.84
N PHE A 97 11.05 16.93 2.82
CA PHE A 97 10.12 17.73 2.05
C PHE A 97 9.08 16.91 1.29
N ASP A 98 9.45 15.70 0.89
CA ASP A 98 8.59 14.84 0.08
C ASP A 98 7.68 13.95 0.93
N ILE A 99 7.94 13.86 2.25
CA ILE A 99 7.22 12.94 3.12
C ILE A 99 5.92 13.56 3.61
N ASP A 100 4.81 13.02 3.11
CA ASP A 100 3.45 13.40 3.49
C ASP A 100 2.53 12.19 3.33
N SER A 101 1.24 12.40 3.58
CA SER A 101 0.23 11.34 3.44
C SER A 101 0.10 10.85 2.00
N TYR A 102 0.33 11.73 1.03
CA TYR A 102 0.23 11.38 -0.38
C TYR A 102 1.37 10.45 -0.81
N LEU A 103 2.60 10.74 -0.39
CA LEU A 103 3.73 9.86 -0.65
C LEU A 103 3.49 8.47 -0.06
N ALA A 104 3.07 8.41 1.21
CA ALA A 104 2.79 7.14 1.88
C ALA A 104 1.71 6.35 1.15
N ALA A 105 0.63 7.00 0.74
CA ALA A 105 -0.45 6.36 -0.01
C ALA A 105 0.05 5.81 -1.36
N ARG A 106 0.90 6.55 -2.07
CA ARG A 106 1.46 6.11 -3.36
C ARG A 106 2.41 4.93 -3.20
N ILE A 107 3.19 4.90 -2.14
CA ILE A 107 4.06 3.75 -1.84
C ILE A 107 3.20 2.50 -1.57
N ILE A 108 2.15 2.63 -0.78
CA ILE A 108 1.24 1.51 -0.51
C ILE A 108 0.55 1.06 -1.80
N ASP A 109 0.13 1.97 -2.67
CA ASP A 109 -0.43 1.61 -3.98
C ASP A 109 0.54 0.77 -4.79
N PHE A 110 1.81 1.18 -4.85
CA PHE A 110 2.85 0.42 -5.56
C PHE A 110 2.97 -0.99 -5.00
N ILE A 111 3.05 -1.13 -3.68
CA ILE A 111 3.20 -2.43 -3.03
C ILE A 111 2.00 -3.32 -3.33
N ARG A 112 0.78 -2.77 -3.25
CA ARG A 112 -0.44 -3.53 -3.57
C ARG A 112 -0.42 -4.08 -4.99
N PHE A 113 -0.09 -3.25 -5.97
CA PHE A 113 -0.05 -3.68 -7.37
C PHE A 113 1.07 -4.70 -7.63
N GLU A 114 2.23 -4.51 -7.01
CA GLU A 114 3.31 -5.51 -7.13
C GLU A 114 2.90 -6.85 -6.50
N PHE A 115 2.19 -6.81 -5.37
CA PHE A 115 1.71 -8.05 -4.74
C PHE A 115 0.68 -8.78 -5.60
N LEU A 116 -0.13 -8.06 -6.39
CA LEU A 116 -1.00 -8.72 -7.36
C LEU A 116 -0.19 -9.50 -8.40
N THR A 117 0.85 -8.87 -8.93
CA THR A 117 1.71 -9.48 -9.94
C THR A 117 2.47 -10.68 -9.38
N LEU A 118 2.98 -10.55 -8.15
CA LEU A 118 3.79 -11.57 -7.50
C LEU A 118 2.97 -12.65 -6.80
N LYS A 119 1.63 -12.51 -6.76
CA LYS A 119 0.73 -13.45 -6.08
C LYS A 119 1.01 -13.58 -4.59
N ILE A 120 1.27 -12.46 -3.93
CA ILE A 120 1.55 -12.40 -2.49
C ILE A 120 0.28 -11.98 -1.75
N SER A 121 -0.07 -12.74 -0.70
CA SER A 121 -1.22 -12.44 0.15
C SER A 121 -0.93 -11.25 1.05
N PHE A 122 -1.94 -10.40 1.28
CA PHE A 122 -1.78 -9.24 2.15
C PHE A 122 -3.12 -8.75 2.71
N THR A 123 -3.02 -7.90 3.73
CA THR A 123 -4.15 -7.20 4.36
C THR A 123 -3.88 -5.71 4.31
N PHE A 124 -4.91 -4.91 3.99
CA PHE A 124 -4.76 -3.46 4.03
C PHE A 124 -6.00 -2.77 4.58
N GLU A 125 -5.81 -1.57 5.11
CA GLU A 125 -6.88 -0.70 5.60
C GLU A 125 -7.14 0.44 4.63
N THR A 126 -8.40 0.87 4.53
CA THR A 126 -8.80 2.01 3.73
C THR A 126 -10.05 2.66 4.32
N VAL A 127 -10.20 3.96 4.12
CA VAL A 127 -11.46 4.64 4.44
C VAL A 127 -12.54 4.35 3.38
N MET A 128 -12.17 3.75 2.26
CA MET A 128 -13.04 3.35 1.15
C MET A 128 -13.89 4.50 0.62
N SER A 129 -13.28 5.64 0.42
CA SER A 129 -13.96 6.82 -0.10
C SER A 129 -14.07 6.86 -1.63
N HIS A 130 -13.54 5.86 -2.33
CA HIS A 130 -13.46 5.86 -3.78
C HIS A 130 -13.66 4.47 -4.39
N GLU A 131 -14.34 4.42 -5.55
CA GLU A 131 -14.62 3.17 -6.28
C GLU A 131 -13.35 2.41 -6.69
N SER A 132 -12.21 3.09 -6.75
CA SER A 132 -10.94 2.46 -7.12
C SER A 132 -10.56 1.29 -6.22
N LYS A 133 -11.03 1.28 -4.97
CA LYS A 133 -10.75 0.18 -4.04
C LYS A 133 -11.56 -1.07 -4.40
N VAL A 134 -12.80 -0.90 -4.86
CA VAL A 134 -13.62 -2.01 -5.36
C VAL A 134 -13.02 -2.55 -6.65
N ASP A 135 -12.62 -1.66 -7.56
CA ASP A 135 -11.97 -2.06 -8.82
C ASP A 135 -10.69 -2.83 -8.56
N PHE A 136 -9.92 -2.44 -7.55
CA PHE A 136 -8.72 -3.17 -7.14
C PHE A 136 -9.04 -4.61 -6.74
N LEU A 137 -10.09 -4.82 -5.94
CA LEU A 137 -10.51 -6.17 -5.54
C LEU A 137 -10.97 -6.98 -6.74
N LYS A 138 -11.66 -6.38 -7.70
CA LYS A 138 -12.06 -7.06 -8.94
C LYS A 138 -10.85 -7.49 -9.76
N GLN A 139 -9.85 -6.63 -9.89
CA GLN A 139 -8.60 -6.98 -10.57
C GLN A 139 -7.89 -8.14 -9.88
N ALA A 140 -7.87 -8.12 -8.55
CA ALA A 140 -7.27 -9.19 -7.76
C ALA A 140 -7.96 -10.52 -8.02
N GLN A 141 -9.29 -10.53 -8.06
CA GLN A 141 -10.07 -11.74 -8.37
C GLN A 141 -9.74 -12.27 -9.76
N GLN A 142 -9.61 -11.40 -10.75
CA GLN A 142 -9.23 -11.79 -12.11
C GLN A 142 -7.83 -12.42 -12.15
N LYS A 143 -6.96 -12.06 -11.22
CA LYS A 143 -5.62 -12.62 -11.09
C LYS A 143 -5.55 -13.86 -10.18
N GLY A 144 -6.70 -14.36 -9.73
CA GLY A 144 -6.78 -15.59 -8.96
C GLY A 144 -6.73 -15.41 -7.45
N PHE A 145 -6.85 -14.20 -6.94
CA PHE A 145 -6.89 -13.95 -5.50
C PHE A 145 -8.28 -14.25 -4.94
N LYS A 146 -8.32 -14.78 -3.74
CA LYS A 146 -9.53 -14.80 -2.93
C LYS A 146 -9.58 -13.48 -2.14
N THR A 147 -10.71 -12.77 -2.24
CA THR A 147 -10.84 -11.44 -1.64
C THR A 147 -11.84 -11.45 -0.50
N TYR A 148 -11.53 -10.70 0.56
CA TYR A 148 -12.40 -10.52 1.72
C TYR A 148 -12.54 -9.03 1.99
N LEU A 149 -13.77 -8.58 2.12
CA LEU A 149 -14.09 -7.20 2.49
C LEU A 149 -14.71 -7.19 3.88
N TYR A 150 -14.07 -6.46 4.78
CA TYR A 150 -14.60 -6.22 6.13
C TYR A 150 -14.95 -4.74 6.23
N TYR A 151 -16.23 -4.45 6.31
CA TYR A 151 -16.68 -3.06 6.47
C TYR A 151 -17.02 -2.81 7.94
N VAL A 152 -16.36 -1.83 8.53
CA VAL A 152 -16.55 -1.46 9.94
C VAL A 152 -17.26 -0.12 9.98
N ALA A 153 -18.51 -0.14 10.40
CA ALA A 153 -19.34 1.05 10.53
C ALA A 153 -19.33 1.55 11.98
N THR A 154 -19.41 2.86 12.14
CA THR A 154 -19.67 3.47 13.43
C THR A 154 -21.17 3.67 13.59
N VAL A 155 -21.63 3.48 14.80
CA VAL A 155 -23.04 3.71 15.16
C VAL A 155 -23.23 5.17 15.52
#